data_5220a35343b89af466b2aeb604ff12af
#
_entry.id   5220a35343b89af466b2aeb604ff12af
#
_cell.length_a   1.000
_cell.length_b   1.000
_cell.length_c   1.000
_cell.angle_alpha   90.00
_cell.angle_beta   90.00
_cell.angle_gamma   90.00
#
_symmetry.space_group_name_H-M   'P 1'
#
loop_
_entity.id
_entity.type
_entity.pdbx_description
1 polymer ?
#
loop_
_entity_poly.entity_id
_entity_poly.type
_entity_poly.pdbx_seq_one_letter_code
_entity_poly.pdbx_strand_id
1 'polypeptide(L)'
;MVVSTELTLLRELTLMEIAMAAMEYMIIHPKREWEKRERGAYAEKERSKAMGETKIAIARGKHPEVKGEYGTVIGLIVEDEKGKPVAAGVRNVDGIQAKANQIYSMTEEREWVEVQR
;
A
#
# COMPACT_ATOMS: atom_id res chain seq x y z
N MET A 1 9.17 29.70 15.83
CA MET A 1 8.37 28.48 15.78
C MET A 1 8.42 27.91 14.36
N VAL A 2 8.69 26.64 14.26
CA VAL A 2 8.85 25.99 12.97
C VAL A 2 7.58 25.28 12.53
N VAL A 3 6.49 26.01 12.50
CA VAL A 3 5.18 25.48 12.18
C VAL A 3 5.13 24.85 10.79
N SER A 4 5.73 25.50 9.79
CA SER A 4 5.73 24.96 8.44
C SER A 4 6.51 23.65 8.33
N THR A 5 7.62 23.52 9.07
CA THR A 5 8.41 22.29 9.08
C THR A 5 7.63 21.17 9.76
N GLU A 6 6.95 21.48 10.87
CA GLU A 6 6.11 20.50 11.55
C GLU A 6 4.96 20.03 10.67
N LEU A 7 4.32 20.95 9.93
CA LEU A 7 3.25 20.61 9.02
C LEU A 7 3.74 19.71 7.87
N THR A 8 4.94 19.97 7.37
CA THR A 8 5.52 19.14 6.31
C THR A 8 5.78 17.72 6.81
N LEU A 9 6.36 17.59 8.00
CA LEU A 9 6.60 16.29 8.61
C LEU A 9 5.30 15.55 8.88
N LEU A 10 4.29 16.26 9.36
CA LEU A 10 2.97 15.66 9.61
C LEU A 10 2.32 15.15 8.33
N ARG A 11 2.52 15.85 7.19
CA ARG A 11 2.00 15.38 5.92
C ARG A 11 2.59 14.04 5.51
N GLU A 12 3.92 13.90 5.61
CA GLU A 12 4.59 12.66 5.25
C GLU A 12 4.17 11.52 6.16
N LEU A 13 4.15 11.78 7.46
CA LEU A 13 3.69 10.81 8.44
C LEU A 13 2.22 10.46 8.23
N THR A 14 1.40 11.46 7.91
CA THR A 14 -0.03 11.26 7.68
C THR A 14 -0.30 10.33 6.51
N LEU A 15 0.47 10.46 5.42
CA LEU A 15 0.29 9.58 4.25
C LEU A 15 0.55 8.12 4.64
N MET A 16 1.65 7.86 5.34
CA MET A 16 1.98 6.53 5.81
C MET A 16 0.95 6.05 6.85
N GLU A 17 0.54 6.92 7.76
CA GLU A 17 -0.47 6.58 8.78
C GLU A 17 -1.81 6.24 8.14
N ILE A 18 -2.23 6.99 7.13
CA ILE A 18 -3.47 6.69 6.40
C ILE A 18 -3.36 5.33 5.71
N ALA A 19 -2.22 5.05 5.09
CA ALA A 19 -1.98 3.77 4.43
C ALA A 19 -2.04 2.61 5.43
N MET A 20 -1.39 2.77 6.57
CA MET A 20 -1.38 1.75 7.61
C MET A 20 -2.77 1.55 8.22
N ALA A 21 -3.49 2.64 8.47
CA ALA A 21 -4.86 2.56 9.00
C ALA A 21 -5.81 1.89 8.01
N ALA A 22 -5.69 2.22 6.72
CA ALA A 22 -6.50 1.60 5.68
C ALA A 22 -6.22 0.10 5.59
N MET A 23 -4.94 -0.27 5.63
CA MET A 23 -4.53 -1.68 5.60
C MET A 23 -5.04 -2.44 6.81
N GLU A 24 -4.91 -1.86 7.99
CA GLU A 24 -5.40 -2.45 9.22
C GLU A 24 -6.91 -2.68 9.17
N TYR A 25 -7.65 -1.69 8.66
CA TYR A 25 -9.09 -1.81 8.48
C TYR A 25 -9.44 -2.94 7.49
N MET A 26 -8.71 -3.05 6.39
CA MET A 26 -8.91 -4.11 5.40
C MET A 26 -8.64 -5.49 5.99
N ILE A 27 -7.66 -5.61 6.86
CA ILE A 27 -7.35 -6.87 7.54
C ILE A 27 -8.46 -7.27 8.49
N ILE A 28 -9.00 -6.32 9.25
CA ILE A 28 -10.08 -6.57 10.21
C ILE A 28 -11.40 -6.90 9.49
N HIS A 29 -11.61 -6.31 8.30
CA HIS A 29 -12.83 -6.49 7.53
C HIS A 29 -12.55 -7.11 6.16
N PRO A 30 -12.01 -8.32 6.10
CA PRO A 30 -11.50 -8.89 4.84
C PRO A 30 -12.58 -9.21 3.81
N LYS A 31 -13.82 -9.39 4.22
CA LYS A 31 -14.91 -9.73 3.31
C LYS A 31 -15.67 -8.53 2.79
N ARG A 32 -15.32 -7.34 3.24
CA ARG A 32 -15.96 -6.11 2.80
C ARG A 32 -15.41 -5.71 1.43
N GLU A 33 -16.29 -5.31 0.53
CA GLU A 33 -15.88 -4.74 -0.74
C GLU A 33 -15.34 -3.33 -0.52
N TRP A 34 -14.27 -3.01 -1.21
CA TRP A 34 -13.59 -1.73 -1.08
C TRP A 34 -13.92 -0.85 -2.26
N GLU A 35 -14.34 0.37 -1.98
CA GLU A 35 -14.49 1.37 -3.00
C GLU A 35 -13.13 2.02 -3.27
N LYS A 36 -12.94 2.41 -4.50
CA LYS A 36 -11.70 3.08 -4.91
C LYS A 36 -11.58 4.40 -4.19
N ARG A 37 -10.36 4.73 -3.77
CA ARG A 37 -10.00 6.00 -3.12
C ARG A 37 -10.71 6.27 -1.79
N GLU A 38 -11.08 5.25 -1.08
CA GLU A 38 -11.60 5.46 0.26
C GLU A 38 -10.50 6.03 1.15
N ARG A 39 -10.74 7.21 1.74
CA ARG A 39 -9.80 7.90 2.63
C ARG A 39 -8.43 8.15 2.01
N GLY A 40 -8.36 8.38 0.71
CA GLY A 40 -7.10 8.65 0.03
C GLY A 40 -6.31 7.42 -0.35
N ALA A 41 -6.77 6.24 0.00
CA ALA A 41 -6.15 5.00 -0.41
C ALA A 41 -6.92 4.36 -1.56
N TYR A 42 -6.20 3.83 -2.51
CA TYR A 42 -6.78 3.10 -3.62
C TYR A 42 -6.46 1.62 -3.45
N ALA A 43 -7.48 0.83 -3.22
CA ALA A 43 -7.34 -0.60 -3.02
C ALA A 43 -7.95 -1.37 -4.19
N GLU A 44 -7.24 -2.37 -4.65
CA GLU A 44 -7.65 -3.18 -5.79
C GLU A 44 -7.30 -4.63 -5.54
N LYS A 45 -8.14 -5.53 -6.06
CA LYS A 45 -7.89 -6.96 -5.92
C LYS A 45 -6.82 -7.39 -6.91
N GLU A 46 -5.84 -8.15 -6.44
CA GLU A 46 -4.69 -8.70 -7.17
C GLU A 46 -3.67 -7.65 -7.62
N ARG A 47 -4.08 -6.53 -8.20
CA ARG A 47 -3.13 -5.53 -8.71
C ARG A 47 -3.57 -4.11 -8.34
N SER A 48 -2.60 -3.26 -8.07
CA SER A 48 -2.86 -1.86 -7.82
C SER A 48 -1.65 -1.02 -8.20
N LYS A 49 -1.88 0.27 -8.42
CA LYS A 49 -0.79 1.19 -8.74
C LYS A 49 -1.06 2.58 -8.15
N ALA A 50 -0.02 3.19 -7.61
CA ALA A 50 -0.08 4.55 -7.06
C ALA A 50 0.55 5.51 -8.07
N MET A 51 -0.27 6.20 -8.85
CA MET A 51 0.16 7.11 -9.90
C MET A 51 -0.76 8.33 -9.97
N GLY A 52 -0.21 9.46 -10.42
CA GLY A 52 -0.98 10.67 -10.58
C GLY A 52 -1.57 11.16 -9.25
N GLU A 53 -2.87 11.27 -9.16
CA GLU A 53 -3.56 11.70 -7.94
C GLU A 53 -3.66 10.62 -6.88
N THR A 54 -3.45 9.36 -7.25
CA THR A 54 -3.48 8.24 -6.31
C THR A 54 -2.15 8.14 -5.60
N LYS A 55 -2.10 8.51 -4.34
CA LYS A 55 -0.87 8.53 -3.55
C LYS A 55 -0.67 7.29 -2.69
N ILE A 56 -1.71 6.51 -2.49
CA ILE A 56 -1.66 5.27 -1.72
C ILE A 56 -2.37 4.20 -2.53
N ALA A 57 -1.66 3.11 -2.82
CA ALA A 57 -2.24 1.97 -3.53
C ALA A 57 -1.99 0.70 -2.74
N ILE A 58 -3.02 -0.09 -2.54
CA ILE A 58 -2.94 -1.35 -1.81
C ILE A 58 -3.52 -2.44 -2.71
N ALA A 59 -2.75 -3.49 -2.94
CA ALA A 59 -3.22 -4.67 -3.65
C ALA A 59 -3.45 -5.79 -2.65
N ARG A 60 -4.52 -6.54 -2.85
CA ARG A 60 -4.88 -7.65 -1.98
C ARG A 60 -5.27 -8.86 -2.80
N GLY A 61 -4.96 -10.04 -2.29
CA GLY A 61 -5.28 -11.29 -2.97
C GLY A 61 -4.26 -12.37 -2.64
N LYS A 62 -4.30 -13.46 -3.39
CA LYS A 62 -3.35 -14.56 -3.19
C LYS A 62 -1.94 -14.19 -3.66
N HIS A 63 -1.86 -13.49 -4.78
CA HIS A 63 -0.60 -13.06 -5.39
C HIS A 63 -0.71 -11.60 -5.75
N PRO A 64 -0.84 -10.70 -4.74
CA PRO A 64 -1.06 -9.29 -5.03
C PRO A 64 0.19 -8.64 -5.61
N GLU A 65 -0.01 -7.70 -6.53
CA GLU A 65 1.06 -6.95 -7.16
C GLU A 65 0.76 -5.46 -7.08
N VAL A 66 1.77 -4.67 -6.75
CA VAL A 66 1.61 -3.23 -6.60
C VAL A 66 2.84 -2.52 -7.13
N LYS A 67 2.64 -1.33 -7.67
CA LYS A 67 3.73 -0.43 -8.03
C LYS A 67 3.29 1.01 -7.78
N GLY A 68 4.27 1.91 -7.68
CA GLY A 68 3.98 3.32 -7.47
C GLY A 68 5.04 4.23 -8.05
N GLU A 69 4.65 5.48 -8.21
CA GLU A 69 5.57 6.54 -8.58
C GLU A 69 6.33 7.02 -7.35
N TYR A 70 7.43 7.71 -7.58
CA TYR A 70 8.19 8.32 -6.51
C TYR A 70 7.29 9.26 -5.68
N GLY A 71 7.38 9.15 -4.36
CA GLY A 71 6.57 9.97 -3.44
C GLY A 71 5.23 9.37 -3.07
N THR A 72 4.96 8.12 -3.46
CA THR A 72 3.73 7.43 -3.10
C THR A 72 3.98 6.37 -2.03
N VAL A 73 2.90 5.77 -1.55
CA VAL A 73 2.96 4.64 -0.61
C VAL A 73 2.28 3.45 -1.26
N ILE A 74 2.93 2.31 -1.22
CA ILE A 74 2.38 1.06 -1.76
C ILE A 74 2.21 0.04 -0.64
N GLY A 75 1.17 -0.77 -0.73
CA GLY A 75 0.85 -1.78 0.26
C GLY A 75 0.40 -3.08 -0.37
N LEU A 76 0.62 -4.15 0.34
CA LEU A 76 0.24 -5.49 -0.09
C LEU A 76 -0.44 -6.23 1.06
N ILE A 77 -1.52 -6.92 0.75
CA ILE A 77 -2.19 -7.83 1.69
C ILE A 77 -2.27 -9.18 0.98
N VAL A 78 -1.57 -10.17 1.53
CA VAL A 78 -1.62 -11.54 1.01
C VAL A 78 -2.74 -12.28 1.70
N GLU A 79 -3.60 -12.91 0.91
CA GLU A 79 -4.76 -13.64 1.42
C GLU A 79 -4.63 -15.13 1.12
N ASP A 80 -5.20 -15.96 1.98
CA ASP A 80 -5.26 -17.40 1.74
C ASP A 80 -6.40 -17.75 0.78
N GLU A 81 -6.64 -19.04 0.57
CA GLU A 81 -7.69 -19.51 -0.33
C GLU A 81 -9.09 -19.08 0.10
N LYS A 82 -9.28 -18.79 1.37
CA LYS A 82 -10.56 -18.36 1.91
C LYS A 82 -10.71 -16.84 1.94
N GLY A 83 -9.72 -16.12 1.43
CA GLY A 83 -9.71 -14.66 1.46
C GLY A 83 -9.31 -14.08 2.80
N LYS A 84 -8.69 -14.86 3.67
CA LYS A 84 -8.24 -14.40 4.97
C LYS A 84 -6.82 -13.83 4.86
N PRO A 85 -6.58 -12.61 5.36
CA PRO A 85 -5.23 -12.03 5.33
C PRO A 85 -4.24 -12.84 6.15
N VAL A 86 -3.09 -13.17 5.55
CA VAL A 86 -2.02 -13.93 6.20
C VAL A 86 -0.72 -13.14 6.29
N ALA A 87 -0.56 -12.11 5.47
CA ALA A 87 0.60 -11.22 5.53
C ALA A 87 0.22 -9.86 4.99
N ALA A 88 0.87 -8.80 5.47
CA ALA A 88 0.61 -7.45 4.99
C ALA A 88 1.83 -6.56 5.26
N GLY A 89 1.99 -5.53 4.44
CA GLY A 89 3.05 -4.55 4.63
C GLY A 89 2.86 -3.34 3.75
N VAL A 90 3.49 -2.23 4.14
CA VAL A 90 3.50 -0.98 3.37
C VAL A 90 4.92 -0.48 3.23
N ARG A 91 5.20 0.20 2.13
CA ARG A 91 6.50 0.83 1.87
C ARG A 91 6.33 2.18 1.21
N ASN A 92 7.25 3.10 1.52
CA ASN A 92 7.37 4.35 0.78
C ASN A 92 8.11 4.10 -0.52
N VAL A 93 7.63 4.71 -1.60
CA VAL A 93 8.36 4.69 -2.88
C VAL A 93 9.31 5.87 -2.87
N ASP A 94 10.46 5.69 -2.27
CA ASP A 94 11.48 6.73 -2.06
C ASP A 94 12.82 6.36 -2.68
N GLY A 95 12.88 5.27 -3.42
CA GLY A 95 14.12 4.76 -4.02
C GLY A 95 14.97 3.93 -3.06
N ILE A 96 14.60 3.88 -1.80
CA ILE A 96 15.30 3.11 -0.75
C ILE A 96 14.43 1.93 -0.30
N GLN A 97 13.23 2.21 0.22
CA GLN A 97 12.31 1.16 0.62
C GLN A 97 11.70 0.47 -0.59
N ALA A 98 11.31 1.25 -1.58
CA ALA A 98 10.78 0.73 -2.83
C ALA A 98 11.19 1.63 -3.98
N LYS A 99 11.42 1.01 -5.15
CA LYS A 99 11.80 1.72 -6.37
C LYS A 99 10.57 2.19 -7.11
N ALA A 100 10.68 3.35 -7.76
CA ALA A 100 9.58 3.87 -8.57
C ALA A 100 9.32 2.97 -9.78
N ASN A 101 8.06 2.74 -10.06
CA ASN A 101 7.58 1.93 -11.20
C ASN A 101 8.03 0.47 -11.20
N GLN A 102 8.56 -0.01 -10.10
CA GLN A 102 8.89 -1.41 -9.93
C GLN A 102 7.68 -2.15 -9.37
N ILE A 103 7.32 -3.27 -9.98
CA ILE A 103 6.23 -4.11 -9.48
C ILE A 103 6.75 -4.94 -8.31
N TYR A 104 6.00 -4.94 -7.21
CA TYR A 104 6.32 -5.72 -6.02
C TYR A 104 5.19 -6.68 -5.70
N SER A 105 5.55 -7.82 -5.14
CA SER A 105 4.62 -8.77 -4.55
C SER A 105 5.14 -9.12 -3.15
N MET A 106 4.41 -9.96 -2.45
CA MET A 106 4.79 -10.38 -1.11
C MET A 106 4.48 -11.87 -0.92
N THR A 107 5.35 -12.56 -0.20
CA THR A 107 5.12 -13.97 0.16
C THR A 107 4.26 -14.04 1.44
N GLU A 108 3.78 -15.24 1.75
CA GLU A 108 3.04 -15.48 2.98
C GLU A 108 3.92 -15.28 4.21
N GLU A 109 5.24 -15.32 4.05
CA GLU A 109 6.22 -15.06 5.10
C GLU A 109 6.54 -13.57 5.23
N ARG A 110 5.77 -12.72 4.55
CA ARG A 110 5.89 -11.27 4.60
C ARG A 110 7.19 -10.75 3.97
N GLU A 111 7.70 -11.46 2.98
CA GLU A 111 8.88 -11.03 2.23
C GLU A 111 8.45 -10.29 0.96
N TRP A 112 9.01 -9.10 0.76
CA TRP A 112 8.78 -8.32 -0.46
C TRP A 112 9.62 -8.87 -1.60
N VAL A 113 8.99 -9.03 -2.75
CA VAL A 113 9.62 -9.61 -3.94
C VAL A 113 9.43 -8.66 -5.13
N GLU A 114 10.50 -8.39 -5.86
CA GLU A 114 10.41 -7.64 -7.11
C GLU A 114 9.92 -8.57 -8.22
N VAL A 115 8.92 -8.12 -8.95
CA VAL A 115 8.32 -8.89 -10.04
C VAL A 115 8.81 -8.31 -11.37
N GLN A 116 9.39 -9.15 -12.18
CA GLN A 116 9.94 -8.76 -13.49
C GLN A 116 8.88 -8.95 -14.57
N ARG A 117 8.53 -7.85 -15.23
CA ARG A 117 7.59 -7.87 -16.36
C ARG A 117 7.94 -6.83 -17.40
#